data_6e8653f51354a5d5df8f83614ff1dcad
#
_entry.id   6e8653f51354a5d5df8f83614ff1dcad
#
_cell.length_a   1.000
_cell.length_b   1.000
_cell.length_c   1.000
_cell.angle_alpha   90.00
_cell.angle_beta   90.00
_cell.angle_gamma   90.00
#
_symmetry.space_group_name_H-M   'P 1'
#
loop_
_entity.id
_entity.type
_entity.pdbx_description
1 polymer ?
#
loop_
_entity_poly.entity_id
_entity_poly.type
_entity_poly.pdbx_seq_one_letter_code
_entity_poly.pdbx_strand_id
1 'polypeptide(L)'
;MDELTTPEGFLLRPWEAADASAVLRAFAPAEMDRQTDRPVSDRPGALAWIADRTRERGARTGYSWAVAGEDGVALGCVAVGAVNLAHGTGWVSYWTTEEARGRGVAPAGVRALARWAFDELGLHRLELGHRTDNPASCRVATRCGFVPEGVERAKLRYGDVRYDVERHARLAFDDVNFD
;
A
#
# COMPACT_ATOMS: atom_id res chain seq x y z
N MET A 1 -15.77 -10.29 -1.64
CA MET A 1 -14.34 -10.01 -1.49
C MET A 1 -13.91 -10.48 -0.15
N ASP A 2 -12.84 -11.23 -0.13
CA ASP A 2 -12.44 -11.88 1.09
C ASP A 2 -11.74 -10.89 2.02
N GLU A 3 -12.17 -10.85 3.24
CA GLU A 3 -11.44 -10.23 4.34
C GLU A 3 -10.23 -11.11 4.65
N LEU A 4 -9.09 -10.46 4.93
CA LEU A 4 -7.87 -11.17 5.29
C LEU A 4 -7.49 -10.80 6.71
N THR A 5 -7.33 -11.78 7.57
CA THR A 5 -6.86 -11.56 8.95
C THR A 5 -5.34 -11.77 8.99
N THR A 6 -4.62 -10.89 9.66
CA THR A 6 -3.18 -11.03 9.88
C THR A 6 -2.89 -11.73 11.21
N PRO A 7 -1.72 -12.39 11.35
CA PRO A 7 -1.31 -13.00 12.62
C PRO A 7 -1.25 -11.99 13.78
N GLU A 8 -1.03 -10.72 13.47
CA GLU A 8 -0.96 -9.63 14.44
C GLU A 8 -2.35 -9.10 14.87
N GLY A 9 -3.45 -9.68 14.34
CA GLY A 9 -4.83 -9.32 14.69
C GLY A 9 -5.42 -8.17 13.89
N PHE A 10 -4.77 -7.69 12.83
CA PHE A 10 -5.37 -6.71 11.92
C PHE A 10 -6.29 -7.38 10.92
N LEU A 11 -7.36 -6.66 10.54
CA LEU A 11 -8.29 -7.06 9.50
C LEU A 11 -8.06 -6.22 8.24
N LEU A 12 -7.78 -6.88 7.12
CA LEU A 12 -7.81 -6.25 5.81
C LEU A 12 -9.22 -6.43 5.24
N ARG A 13 -9.95 -5.34 5.06
CA ARG A 13 -11.31 -5.33 4.52
C ARG A 13 -11.48 -4.31 3.40
N PRO A 14 -12.52 -4.41 2.58
CA PRO A 14 -12.86 -3.36 1.64
C PRO A 14 -12.99 -2.00 2.32
N TRP A 15 -12.70 -0.95 1.56
CA TRP A 15 -12.99 0.41 1.96
C TRP A 15 -14.49 0.66 2.00
N GLU A 16 -14.94 1.34 3.05
CA GLU A 16 -16.32 1.73 3.25
C GLU A 16 -16.47 3.26 3.35
N ALA A 17 -17.66 3.79 3.08
CA ALA A 17 -17.92 5.22 3.21
C ALA A 17 -17.69 5.76 4.64
N ALA A 18 -17.80 4.90 5.64
CA ALA A 18 -17.51 5.21 7.03
C ALA A 18 -16.01 5.54 7.25
N ASP A 19 -15.11 5.03 6.40
CA ASP A 19 -13.66 5.23 6.50
C ASP A 19 -13.21 6.62 6.00
N ALA A 20 -14.11 7.43 5.46
CA ALA A 20 -13.77 8.75 4.91
C ALA A 20 -12.99 9.62 5.89
N SER A 21 -13.28 9.53 7.19
CA SER A 21 -12.54 10.26 8.23
C SER A 21 -11.10 9.75 8.42
N ALA A 22 -10.87 8.45 8.31
CA ALA A 22 -9.53 7.86 8.37
C ALA A 22 -8.70 8.24 7.13
N VAL A 23 -9.32 8.26 5.96
CA VAL A 23 -8.70 8.72 4.72
C VAL A 23 -8.31 10.19 4.84
N LEU A 24 -9.20 11.07 5.32
CA LEU A 24 -8.89 12.49 5.55
C LEU A 24 -7.70 12.69 6.50
N ARG A 25 -7.67 11.97 7.62
CA ARG A 25 -6.52 12.05 8.55
C ARG A 25 -5.22 11.59 7.90
N ALA A 26 -5.27 10.53 7.12
CA ALA A 26 -4.08 10.01 6.44
C ALA A 26 -3.53 10.98 5.38
N PHE A 27 -4.40 11.72 4.70
CA PHE A 27 -4.02 12.69 3.66
C PHE A 27 -3.88 14.13 4.17
N ALA A 28 -4.06 14.39 5.46
CA ALA A 28 -3.85 15.73 6.05
C ALA A 28 -2.39 16.25 5.95
N PRO A 29 -1.33 15.40 6.09
CA PRO A 29 0.03 15.86 5.89
C PRO A 29 0.30 16.19 4.41
N ALA A 30 0.92 17.36 4.13
CA ALA A 30 1.20 17.83 2.76
C ALA A 30 2.02 16.86 1.90
N GLU A 31 2.83 16.02 2.52
CA GLU A 31 3.56 14.96 1.80
C GLU A 31 2.64 13.91 1.18
N MET A 32 1.42 13.74 1.69
CA MET A 32 0.43 12.80 1.18
C MET A 32 -0.31 13.30 -0.07
N ASP A 33 -0.35 14.61 -0.33
CA ASP A 33 -0.91 15.17 -1.57
C ASP A 33 -0.28 14.58 -2.83
N ARG A 34 0.93 14.05 -2.69
CA ARG A 34 1.75 13.46 -3.75
C ARG A 34 1.46 11.99 -4.01
N GLN A 35 0.60 11.38 -3.19
CA GLN A 35 0.21 9.97 -3.28
C GLN A 35 -1.09 9.77 -4.06
N THR A 36 -1.69 10.86 -4.56
CA THR A 36 -2.95 10.84 -5.31
C THR A 36 -2.90 11.83 -6.46
N ASP A 37 -3.65 11.52 -7.53
CA ASP A 37 -3.81 12.41 -8.69
C ASP A 37 -4.70 13.62 -8.38
N ARG A 38 -5.50 13.52 -7.32
CA ARG A 38 -6.43 14.58 -6.86
C ARG A 38 -6.28 14.79 -5.36
N PRO A 39 -6.25 16.04 -4.88
CA PRO A 39 -6.20 16.32 -3.45
C PRO A 39 -7.35 15.67 -2.69
N VAL A 40 -7.07 15.15 -1.50
CA VAL A 40 -8.05 14.59 -0.56
C VAL A 40 -8.12 15.54 0.65
N SER A 41 -8.81 16.67 0.49
CA SER A 41 -8.86 17.75 1.50
C SER A 41 -10.19 17.86 2.24
N ASP A 42 -11.22 17.15 1.76
CA ASP A 42 -12.56 17.19 2.34
C ASP A 42 -13.26 15.82 2.25
N ARG A 43 -14.43 15.70 2.89
CA ARG A 43 -15.20 14.45 2.89
C ARG A 43 -15.62 13.98 1.49
N PRO A 44 -16.11 14.85 0.58
CA PRO A 44 -16.35 14.44 -0.81
C PRO A 44 -15.11 13.88 -1.51
N GLY A 45 -13.95 14.50 -1.33
CA GLY A 45 -12.67 14.00 -1.86
C GLY A 45 -12.29 12.62 -1.31
N ALA A 46 -12.46 12.41 0.01
CA ALA A 46 -12.22 11.11 0.63
C ALA A 46 -13.18 10.02 0.11
N LEU A 47 -14.47 10.34 -0.05
CA LEU A 47 -15.44 9.42 -0.63
C LEU A 47 -15.14 9.10 -2.10
N ALA A 48 -14.70 10.10 -2.88
CA ALA A 48 -14.27 9.89 -4.26
C ALA A 48 -13.05 8.96 -4.32
N TRP A 49 -12.07 9.15 -3.42
CA TRP A 49 -10.90 8.28 -3.31
C TRP A 49 -11.30 6.83 -3.02
N ILE A 50 -12.24 6.61 -2.09
CA ILE A 50 -12.77 5.27 -1.76
C ILE A 50 -13.48 4.65 -2.99
N ALA A 51 -14.30 5.44 -3.68
CA ALA A 51 -15.01 4.97 -4.89
C ALA A 51 -14.04 4.58 -6.01
N ASP A 52 -12.90 5.29 -6.15
CA ASP A 52 -11.85 4.94 -7.10
C ASP A 52 -11.28 3.54 -6.81
N ARG A 53 -11.04 3.20 -5.55
CA ARG A 53 -10.56 1.85 -5.15
C ARG A 53 -11.54 0.76 -5.55
N THR A 54 -12.85 1.01 -5.40
CA THR A 54 -13.87 0.07 -5.83
C THR A 54 -13.89 -0.11 -7.36
N ARG A 55 -13.72 1.00 -8.12
CA ARG A 55 -13.65 0.94 -9.59
C ARG A 55 -12.42 0.21 -10.10
N GLU A 56 -11.25 0.47 -9.53
CA GLU A 56 -10.00 -0.22 -9.90
C GLU A 56 -10.11 -1.73 -9.71
N ARG A 57 -10.74 -2.16 -8.62
CA ARG A 57 -11.02 -3.56 -8.36
C ARG A 57 -11.97 -4.16 -9.40
N GLY A 58 -13.07 -3.48 -9.73
CA GLY A 58 -14.01 -3.92 -10.76
C GLY A 58 -13.36 -4.05 -12.14
N ALA A 59 -12.45 -3.16 -12.46
CA ALA A 59 -11.66 -3.18 -13.69
C ALA A 59 -10.47 -4.17 -13.64
N ARG A 60 -10.17 -4.79 -12.49
CA ARG A 60 -9.01 -5.67 -12.25
C ARG A 60 -7.65 -5.00 -12.51
N THR A 61 -7.59 -3.69 -12.38
CA THR A 61 -6.36 -2.90 -12.55
C THR A 61 -5.64 -2.62 -11.24
N GLY A 62 -6.35 -2.79 -10.10
CA GLY A 62 -5.81 -2.60 -8.76
C GLY A 62 -6.74 -3.15 -7.69
N TYR A 63 -6.16 -3.47 -6.56
CA TYR A 63 -6.85 -3.98 -5.38
C TYR A 63 -6.31 -3.27 -4.15
N SER A 64 -7.19 -2.80 -3.29
CA SER A 64 -6.79 -2.14 -2.05
C SER A 64 -7.68 -2.54 -0.88
N TRP A 65 -7.10 -2.51 0.30
CA TRP A 65 -7.78 -2.79 1.57
C TRP A 65 -7.50 -1.70 2.59
N ALA A 66 -8.51 -1.41 3.38
CA ALA A 66 -8.33 -0.79 4.68
C ALA A 66 -7.72 -1.82 5.62
N VAL A 67 -6.63 -1.47 6.29
CA VAL A 67 -6.09 -2.28 7.40
C VAL A 67 -6.72 -1.74 8.67
N ALA A 68 -7.62 -2.51 9.28
CA ALA A 68 -8.39 -2.10 10.44
C ALA A 68 -7.87 -2.77 11.73
N GLY A 69 -8.02 -2.06 12.85
CA GLY A 69 -7.81 -2.62 14.18
C GLY A 69 -9.00 -3.45 14.66
N GLU A 70 -8.92 -3.97 15.88
CA GLU A 70 -9.98 -4.76 16.51
C GLU A 70 -11.31 -3.99 16.66
N ASP A 71 -11.24 -2.67 16.78
CA ASP A 71 -12.41 -1.77 16.82
C ASP A 71 -13.02 -1.48 15.44
N GLY A 72 -12.48 -2.08 14.38
CA GLY A 72 -12.91 -1.88 13.00
C GLY A 72 -12.46 -0.56 12.37
N VAL A 73 -11.74 0.30 13.11
CA VAL A 73 -11.24 1.59 12.59
C VAL A 73 -10.09 1.36 11.62
N ALA A 74 -10.17 2.00 10.45
CA ALA A 74 -9.08 1.95 9.47
C ALA A 74 -7.84 2.70 9.96
N LEU A 75 -6.73 1.97 10.09
CA LEU A 75 -5.43 2.43 10.57
C LEU A 75 -4.44 2.69 9.43
N GLY A 76 -4.73 2.15 8.25
CA GLY A 76 -3.88 2.27 7.09
C GLY A 76 -4.49 1.67 5.83
N CYS A 77 -3.73 1.73 4.77
CA CYS A 77 -4.04 1.16 3.45
C CYS A 77 -2.90 0.26 2.99
N VAL A 78 -3.26 -0.84 2.35
CA VAL A 78 -2.35 -1.58 1.48
C VAL A 78 -3.02 -1.81 0.15
N ALA A 79 -2.27 -1.69 -0.93
CA ALA A 79 -2.79 -1.84 -2.27
C ALA A 79 -1.77 -2.49 -3.20
N VAL A 80 -2.27 -3.23 -4.19
CA VAL A 80 -1.54 -3.60 -5.40
C VAL A 80 -2.24 -2.96 -6.59
N GLY A 81 -1.51 -2.12 -7.30
CA GLY A 81 -1.94 -1.44 -8.51
C GLY A 81 -1.10 -1.83 -9.71
N ALA A 82 -1.35 -1.19 -10.85
CA ALA A 82 -0.67 -1.48 -12.11
C ALA A 82 -0.59 -3.00 -12.40
N VAL A 83 -1.67 -3.72 -12.07
CA VAL A 83 -1.74 -5.18 -12.22
C VAL A 83 -1.66 -5.56 -13.69
N ASN A 84 -0.66 -6.36 -14.02
CA ASN A 84 -0.46 -6.93 -15.35
C ASN A 84 -0.51 -8.45 -15.26
N LEU A 85 -1.68 -9.02 -15.54
CA LEU A 85 -1.89 -10.47 -15.47
C LEU A 85 -1.12 -11.25 -16.53
N ALA A 86 -0.77 -10.63 -17.68
CA ALA A 86 0.00 -11.28 -18.73
C ALA A 86 1.45 -11.54 -18.30
N HIS A 87 2.01 -10.63 -17.51
CA HIS A 87 3.37 -10.75 -16.97
C HIS A 87 3.41 -11.18 -15.49
N GLY A 88 2.25 -11.31 -14.85
CA GLY A 88 2.15 -11.68 -13.44
C GLY A 88 2.78 -10.64 -12.51
N THR A 89 2.65 -9.35 -12.80
CA THR A 89 3.31 -8.29 -12.03
C THR A 89 2.31 -7.32 -11.39
N GLY A 90 2.70 -6.71 -10.26
CA GLY A 90 1.91 -5.68 -9.59
C GLY A 90 2.77 -4.73 -8.77
N TRP A 91 2.29 -3.50 -8.60
CA TRP A 91 2.94 -2.45 -7.83
C TRP A 91 2.30 -2.32 -6.46
N VAL A 92 3.07 -2.54 -5.39
CA VAL A 92 2.60 -2.43 -4.00
C VAL A 92 2.78 -1.01 -3.51
N SER A 93 1.74 -0.49 -2.86
CA SER A 93 1.75 0.77 -2.14
C SER A 93 1.05 0.63 -0.79
N TYR A 94 1.43 1.47 0.16
CA TYR A 94 0.83 1.47 1.51
C TYR A 94 1.01 2.83 2.19
N TRP A 95 0.13 3.09 3.14
CA TRP A 95 0.26 4.17 4.11
C TRP A 95 -0.39 3.79 5.43
N THR A 96 -0.04 4.48 6.50
CA THR A 96 -0.68 4.38 7.81
C THR A 96 -1.05 5.76 8.31
N THR A 97 -2.12 5.84 9.08
CA THR A 97 -2.43 7.07 9.83
C THR A 97 -1.30 7.36 10.81
N GLU A 98 -1.17 8.62 11.22
CA GLU A 98 -0.07 9.03 12.10
C GLU A 98 -0.09 8.26 13.42
N GLU A 99 -1.28 8.09 14.00
CA GLU A 99 -1.53 7.39 15.27
C GLU A 99 -1.20 5.88 15.20
N ALA A 100 -1.21 5.32 14.00
CA ALA A 100 -0.95 3.90 13.77
C ALA A 100 0.52 3.60 13.42
N ARG A 101 1.35 4.64 13.26
CA ARG A 101 2.78 4.45 12.98
C ARG A 101 3.47 3.70 14.11
N GLY A 102 4.45 2.86 13.77
CA GLY A 102 5.22 2.06 14.74
C GLY A 102 4.48 0.84 15.31
N ARG A 103 3.19 0.65 15.01
CA ARG A 103 2.38 -0.47 15.53
C ARG A 103 2.39 -1.74 14.65
N GLY A 104 3.21 -1.78 13.62
CA GLY A 104 3.29 -2.95 12.74
C GLY A 104 2.20 -3.04 11.66
N VAL A 105 1.32 -2.05 11.54
CA VAL A 105 0.18 -2.04 10.60
C VAL A 105 0.63 -2.24 9.15
N ALA A 106 1.60 -1.45 8.67
CA ALA A 106 2.06 -1.54 7.29
C ALA A 106 2.71 -2.89 6.96
N PRO A 107 3.70 -3.40 7.73
CA PRO A 107 4.30 -4.70 7.42
C PRO A 107 3.30 -5.86 7.53
N ALA A 108 2.36 -5.86 8.49
CA ALA A 108 1.32 -6.87 8.59
C ALA A 108 0.43 -6.87 7.34
N GLY A 109 -0.07 -5.70 6.95
CA GLY A 109 -0.90 -5.55 5.78
C GLY A 109 -0.19 -5.92 4.48
N VAL A 110 1.06 -5.49 4.30
CA VAL A 110 1.85 -5.82 3.08
C VAL A 110 2.12 -7.31 2.98
N ARG A 111 2.42 -8.02 4.09
CA ARG A 111 2.59 -9.47 4.08
C ARG A 111 1.30 -10.20 3.68
N ALA A 112 0.17 -9.80 4.25
CA ALA A 112 -1.13 -10.40 3.93
C ALA A 112 -1.51 -10.15 2.46
N LEU A 113 -1.33 -8.92 1.97
CA LEU A 113 -1.54 -8.56 0.57
C LEU A 113 -0.64 -9.36 -0.37
N ALA A 114 0.64 -9.50 -0.05
CA ALA A 114 1.59 -10.22 -0.90
C ALA A 114 1.20 -11.70 -1.03
N ARG A 115 0.83 -12.35 0.08
CA ARG A 115 0.33 -13.73 0.06
C ARG A 115 -0.90 -13.85 -0.83
N TRP A 116 -1.90 -12.99 -0.60
CA TRP A 116 -3.11 -12.99 -1.42
C TRP A 116 -2.82 -12.75 -2.91
N ALA A 117 -1.91 -11.84 -3.23
CA ALA A 117 -1.58 -11.53 -4.62
C ALA A 117 -0.88 -12.69 -5.33
N PHE A 118 -0.06 -13.47 -4.63
CA PHE A 118 0.58 -14.66 -5.17
C PHE A 118 -0.39 -15.83 -5.26
N ASP A 119 -1.14 -16.12 -4.19
CA ASP A 119 -1.96 -17.33 -4.08
C ASP A 119 -3.29 -17.20 -4.84
N GLU A 120 -3.98 -16.06 -4.75
CA GLU A 120 -5.33 -15.88 -5.30
C GLU A 120 -5.34 -15.13 -6.63
N LEU A 121 -4.46 -14.13 -6.82
CA LEU A 121 -4.39 -13.38 -8.06
C LEU A 121 -3.40 -13.99 -9.06
N GLY A 122 -2.54 -14.92 -8.61
CA GLY A 122 -1.57 -15.62 -9.43
C GLY A 122 -0.43 -14.73 -9.93
N LEU A 123 -0.12 -13.64 -9.22
CA LEU A 123 1.03 -12.82 -9.58
C LEU A 123 2.32 -13.58 -9.28
N HIS A 124 3.34 -13.30 -10.07
CA HIS A 124 4.67 -13.85 -9.91
C HIS A 124 5.63 -12.88 -9.22
N ARG A 125 5.40 -11.58 -9.41
CA ARG A 125 6.30 -10.53 -8.96
C ARG A 125 5.53 -9.32 -8.41
N LEU A 126 5.90 -8.91 -7.22
CA LEU A 126 5.44 -7.67 -6.61
C LEU A 126 6.61 -6.69 -6.52
N GLU A 127 6.35 -5.45 -6.89
CA GLU A 127 7.33 -4.38 -6.87
C GLU A 127 6.86 -3.25 -5.96
N LEU A 128 7.80 -2.56 -5.34
CA LEU A 128 7.55 -1.31 -4.65
C LEU A 128 8.75 -0.37 -4.78
N GLY A 129 8.52 0.91 -4.55
CA GLY A 129 9.60 1.89 -4.52
C GLY A 129 9.34 2.94 -3.44
N HIS A 130 10.40 3.43 -2.87
CA HIS A 130 10.35 4.53 -1.91
C HIS A 130 11.51 5.49 -2.15
N ARG A 131 11.34 6.74 -1.72
CA ARG A 131 12.45 7.69 -1.76
C ARG A 131 13.60 7.18 -0.91
N THR A 132 14.82 7.37 -1.35
CA THR A 132 16.03 6.94 -0.64
C THR A 132 16.18 7.60 0.75
N ASP A 133 15.55 8.76 0.95
CA ASP A 133 15.47 9.46 2.24
C ASP A 133 14.25 9.02 3.12
N ASN A 134 13.58 7.90 2.79
CA ASN A 134 12.49 7.34 3.58
C ASN A 134 12.88 5.99 4.21
N PRO A 135 13.67 5.98 5.29
CA PRO A 135 14.12 4.75 5.93
C PRO A 135 12.97 3.93 6.56
N ALA A 136 11.82 4.57 6.82
CA ALA A 136 10.66 3.86 7.35
C ALA A 136 10.08 2.90 6.30
N SER A 137 9.92 3.37 5.05
CA SER A 137 9.47 2.51 3.95
C SER A 137 10.49 1.43 3.59
N CYS A 138 11.80 1.73 3.63
CA CYS A 138 12.85 0.73 3.45
C CYS A 138 12.70 -0.42 4.46
N ARG A 139 12.52 -0.10 5.75
CA ARG A 139 12.30 -1.12 6.79
C ARG A 139 11.04 -1.96 6.56
N VAL A 140 9.95 -1.36 6.09
CA VAL A 140 8.73 -2.11 5.74
C VAL A 140 9.02 -3.07 4.59
N ALA A 141 9.63 -2.59 3.50
CA ALA A 141 9.99 -3.40 2.34
C ALA A 141 10.82 -4.62 2.74
N THR A 142 11.92 -4.39 3.45
CA THR A 142 12.84 -5.45 3.90
C THR A 142 12.15 -6.46 4.83
N ARG A 143 11.37 -5.99 5.80
CA ARG A 143 10.61 -6.87 6.72
C ARG A 143 9.51 -7.68 6.03
N CYS A 144 9.10 -7.28 4.84
CA CYS A 144 8.12 -8.01 4.04
C CYS A 144 8.77 -8.88 2.95
N GLY A 145 10.09 -9.05 2.98
CA GLY A 145 10.82 -9.90 2.06
C GLY A 145 11.03 -9.29 0.66
N PHE A 146 10.90 -7.96 0.53
CA PHE A 146 11.24 -7.29 -0.72
C PHE A 146 12.74 -7.01 -0.76
N VAL A 147 13.41 -7.53 -1.79
CA VAL A 147 14.84 -7.39 -2.03
C VAL A 147 15.11 -6.11 -2.82
N PRO A 148 16.09 -5.27 -2.44
CA PRO A 148 16.46 -4.09 -3.22
C PRO A 148 17.08 -4.50 -4.57
N GLU A 149 16.64 -3.84 -5.66
CA GLU A 149 17.13 -4.10 -7.02
C GLU A 149 17.85 -2.90 -7.65
N GLY A 150 17.89 -1.78 -6.98
CA GLY A 150 18.63 -0.61 -7.44
C GLY A 150 17.96 0.71 -7.15
N VAL A 151 18.61 1.79 -7.61
CA VAL A 151 18.17 3.17 -7.41
C VAL A 151 17.91 3.85 -8.75
N GLU A 152 16.70 4.37 -8.91
CA GLU A 152 16.30 5.24 -10.02
C GLU A 152 16.63 6.70 -9.64
N ARG A 153 17.69 7.26 -10.24
CA ARG A 153 18.14 8.62 -9.94
C ARG A 153 17.13 9.66 -10.43
N ALA A 154 16.86 10.68 -9.60
CA ALA A 154 15.99 11.82 -9.90
C ALA A 154 14.59 11.43 -10.42
N LYS A 155 14.07 10.27 -9.99
CA LYS A 155 12.81 9.67 -10.47
C LYS A 155 11.60 10.53 -10.15
N LEU A 156 11.49 10.98 -8.92
CA LEU A 156 10.36 11.80 -8.46
C LEU A 156 10.72 13.28 -8.48
N ARG A 157 9.75 14.12 -8.78
CA ARG A 157 9.87 15.56 -8.70
C ARG A 157 8.77 16.13 -7.81
N TYR A 158 9.18 16.89 -6.80
CA TYR A 158 8.28 17.62 -5.92
C TYR A 158 8.68 19.10 -5.89
N GLY A 159 7.83 19.93 -6.49
CA GLY A 159 8.22 21.31 -6.78
C GLY A 159 9.45 21.34 -7.71
N ASP A 160 10.52 21.97 -7.27
CA ASP A 160 11.79 22.03 -8.00
C ASP A 160 12.84 21.01 -7.53
N VAL A 161 12.49 20.17 -6.55
CA VAL A 161 13.40 19.16 -6.00
C VAL A 161 13.19 17.81 -6.65
N ARG A 162 14.27 17.14 -7.04
CA ARG A 162 14.28 15.77 -7.53
C ARG A 162 14.71 14.81 -6.43
N TYR A 163 14.10 13.62 -6.42
CA TYR A 163 14.38 12.58 -5.45
C TYR A 163 14.68 11.26 -6.13
N ASP A 164 15.67 10.56 -5.59
CA ASP A 164 15.97 9.20 -5.98
C ASP A 164 14.98 8.23 -5.35
N VAL A 165 14.70 7.14 -6.06
CA VAL A 165 13.80 6.07 -5.60
C VAL A 165 14.56 4.76 -5.58
N GLU A 166 14.59 4.11 -4.43
CA GLU A 166 15.05 2.74 -4.30
C GLU A 166 13.93 1.78 -4.67
N ARG A 167 14.21 0.85 -5.58
CA ARG A 167 13.30 -0.18 -6.07
C ARG A 167 13.55 -1.46 -5.32
N HIS A 168 12.46 -2.11 -4.94
CA HIS A 168 12.47 -3.42 -4.32
C HIS A 168 11.48 -4.34 -5.03
N ALA A 169 11.77 -5.63 -5.03
CA ALA A 169 10.85 -6.63 -5.53
C ALA A 169 10.80 -7.85 -4.61
N ARG A 170 9.68 -8.56 -4.67
CA ARG A 170 9.47 -9.86 -4.06
C ARG A 170 8.83 -10.80 -5.09
N LEU A 171 9.36 -12.01 -5.20
CA LEU A 171 8.87 -13.05 -6.11
C LEU A 171 8.03 -14.07 -5.35
N ALA A 172 7.13 -14.73 -6.06
CA ALA A 172 6.23 -15.73 -5.46
C ALA A 172 6.97 -16.94 -4.85
N PHE A 173 8.18 -17.23 -5.34
CA PHE A 173 9.01 -18.32 -4.84
C PHE A 173 10.11 -17.90 -3.84
N ASP A 174 10.16 -16.61 -3.47
CA ASP A 174 11.11 -16.17 -2.45
C ASP A 174 10.73 -16.78 -1.10
N ASP A 175 11.64 -17.59 -0.54
CA ASP A 175 11.49 -18.13 0.81
C ASP A 175 11.65 -17.00 1.83
N VAL A 176 10.55 -16.56 2.40
CA VAL A 176 10.53 -15.50 3.41
C VAL A 176 10.15 -16.10 4.75
N ASN A 177 11.15 -16.35 5.59
CA ASN A 177 10.92 -16.65 7.01
C ASN A 177 10.66 -15.33 7.74
N PHE A 178 9.44 -15.15 8.21
CA PHE A 178 9.05 -14.04 9.08
C PHE A 178 9.19 -14.53 10.55
N ASP A 179 10.45 -14.55 11.05
CA ASP A 179 10.72 -14.76 12.47
C ASP A 179 10.43 -13.50 13.30
#